data_bd873d2835ce30a91d1e8013ae804ee5
#
_entry.id   bd873d2835ce30a91d1e8013ae804ee5
#
_cell.length_a   1.000
_cell.length_b   1.000
_cell.length_c   1.000
_cell.angle_alpha   90.00
_cell.angle_beta   90.00
_cell.angle_gamma   90.00
#
_symmetry.space_group_name_H-M   'P 1'
#
loop_
_entity.id
_entity.type
_entity.pdbx_description
1 polymer ?
#
loop_
_entity_poly.entity_id
_entity_poly.type
_entity_poly.pdbx_seq_one_letter_code
_entity_poly.pdbx_strand_id
1 'polypeptide(L)'
;MPTVSAHVAATLARHIDHVFGVMGNGNAYFLDALERSTDVGFTAVRHEAGGVVAADAYHRAGGGLAAATATYGAGFTNTLTALAEAVQAQVPLVLVVGDEPTSGPRSWDVDQIALASAVGARTYTVGRTDAAATTVIAVEHALTYRVPTVLAIPYDVATVEAGPVPSTTEPRLPEPLAPVGAFAEGSLR
;
A
#
# COMPACT_ATOMS: atom_id res chain seq x y z
N MET A 1 10.44 -19.18 10.61
CA MET A 1 9.49 -19.27 9.47
C MET A 1 9.11 -17.86 9.04
N PRO A 2 8.65 -17.63 7.79
CA PRO A 2 8.17 -16.32 7.39
C PRO A 2 7.05 -15.80 8.29
N THR A 3 7.10 -14.50 8.59
CA THR A 3 6.11 -13.82 9.43
C THR A 3 4.97 -13.24 8.56
N VAL A 4 3.93 -12.71 9.21
CA VAL A 4 2.87 -11.96 8.52
C VAL A 4 3.46 -10.79 7.72
N SER A 5 4.40 -10.03 8.29
CA SER A 5 5.10 -8.96 7.55
C SER A 5 5.87 -9.47 6.34
N ALA A 6 6.47 -10.67 6.43
CA ALA A 6 7.16 -11.28 5.29
C ALA A 6 6.18 -11.73 4.19
N HIS A 7 4.96 -12.18 4.55
CA HIS A 7 3.92 -12.48 3.57
C HIS A 7 3.48 -11.22 2.82
N VAL A 8 3.29 -10.10 3.54
CA VAL A 8 2.97 -8.80 2.91
C VAL A 8 4.10 -8.38 1.96
N ALA A 9 5.35 -8.38 2.44
CA ALA A 9 6.50 -7.94 1.65
C ALA A 9 6.70 -8.79 0.38
N ALA A 10 6.72 -10.11 0.52
CA ALA A 10 6.92 -11.02 -0.61
C ALA A 10 5.76 -10.98 -1.63
N THR A 11 4.52 -10.75 -1.16
CA THR A 11 3.37 -10.65 -2.06
C THR A 11 3.37 -9.30 -2.77
N LEU A 12 3.60 -8.20 -2.05
CA LEU A 12 3.63 -6.86 -2.63
C LEU A 12 4.77 -6.70 -3.64
N ALA A 13 5.94 -7.30 -3.39
CA ALA A 13 7.10 -7.29 -4.27
C ALA A 13 6.86 -7.86 -5.68
N ARG A 14 5.78 -8.60 -5.88
CA ARG A 14 5.38 -9.10 -7.20
C ARG A 14 4.71 -8.03 -8.06
N HIS A 15 4.36 -6.90 -7.48
CA HIS A 15 3.53 -5.87 -8.11
C HIS A 15 4.18 -4.49 -8.11
N ILE A 16 5.27 -4.32 -7.36
CA ILE A 16 6.00 -3.05 -7.24
C ILE A 16 7.50 -3.26 -7.35
N ASP A 17 8.21 -2.23 -7.80
CA ASP A 17 9.68 -2.21 -7.86
C ASP A 17 10.28 -1.31 -6.78
N HIS A 18 9.48 -0.46 -6.14
CA HIS A 18 10.00 0.54 -5.21
C HIS A 18 9.02 0.89 -4.08
N VAL A 19 9.59 1.13 -2.90
CA VAL A 19 8.91 1.64 -1.71
C VAL A 19 9.57 2.93 -1.25
N PHE A 20 8.76 3.93 -0.92
CA PHE A 20 9.21 5.23 -0.39
C PHE A 20 8.64 5.43 1.01
N GLY A 21 9.42 5.96 1.96
CA GLY A 21 8.81 6.23 3.26
C GLY A 21 9.77 6.52 4.40
N VAL A 22 9.19 6.55 5.59
CA VAL A 22 9.91 6.71 6.85
C VAL A 22 9.79 5.43 7.65
N MET A 23 10.93 4.86 8.04
CA MET A 23 10.96 3.71 8.94
C MET A 23 10.56 4.14 10.35
N GLY A 24 9.67 3.37 10.96
CA GLY A 24 9.28 3.52 12.35
C GLY A 24 8.89 2.15 12.93
N ASN A 25 8.48 2.13 14.19
CA ASN A 25 8.20 0.87 14.89
C ASN A 25 7.10 0.04 14.22
N GLY A 26 6.10 0.68 13.63
CA GLY A 26 4.94 -0.02 13.03
C GLY A 26 5.22 -0.71 11.70
N ASN A 27 6.23 -0.28 10.96
CA ASN A 27 6.57 -0.83 9.64
C ASN A 27 7.98 -1.43 9.57
N ALA A 28 8.72 -1.48 10.68
CA ALA A 28 10.09 -1.98 10.71
C ALA A 28 10.19 -3.44 10.24
N TYR A 29 9.27 -4.31 10.69
CA TYR A 29 9.28 -5.73 10.30
C TYR A 29 8.92 -5.94 8.83
N PHE A 30 8.06 -5.10 8.27
CA PHE A 30 7.77 -5.09 6.83
C PHE A 30 9.02 -4.71 6.03
N LEU A 31 9.70 -3.63 6.42
CA LEU A 31 10.91 -3.16 5.74
C LEU A 31 12.08 -4.16 5.88
N ASP A 32 12.27 -4.78 7.05
CA ASP A 32 13.28 -5.83 7.24
C ASP A 32 12.99 -7.04 6.31
N ALA A 33 11.73 -7.46 6.22
CA ALA A 33 11.34 -8.54 5.33
C ALA A 33 11.51 -8.18 3.85
N LEU A 34 11.17 -6.95 3.46
CA LEU A 34 11.34 -6.44 2.11
C LEU A 34 12.81 -6.48 1.69
N GLU A 35 13.71 -5.94 2.52
CA GLU A 35 15.14 -5.88 2.25
C GLU A 35 15.79 -7.27 2.17
N ARG A 36 15.39 -8.19 3.06
CA ARG A 36 16.01 -9.53 3.12
C ARG A 36 15.52 -10.51 2.07
N SER A 37 14.30 -10.32 1.56
CA SER A 37 13.61 -11.38 0.82
C SER A 37 13.14 -10.95 -0.56
N THR A 38 13.43 -9.73 -0.99
CA THR A 38 12.99 -9.19 -2.28
C THR A 38 14.06 -8.30 -2.91
N ASP A 39 13.91 -8.01 -4.20
CA ASP A 39 14.76 -7.05 -4.93
C ASP A 39 14.12 -5.65 -5.01
N VAL A 40 13.05 -5.40 -4.26
CA VAL A 40 12.34 -4.12 -4.25
C VAL A 40 13.21 -3.04 -3.58
N GLY A 41 13.42 -1.94 -4.28
CA GLY A 41 14.19 -0.81 -3.76
C GLY A 41 13.44 -0.07 -2.64
N PHE A 42 14.18 0.44 -1.65
CA PHE A 42 13.63 1.32 -0.62
C PHE A 42 14.35 2.66 -0.62
N THR A 43 13.59 3.75 -0.71
CA THR A 43 14.10 5.12 -0.53
C THR A 43 13.54 5.74 0.74
N ALA A 44 14.42 5.93 1.71
CA ALA A 44 14.08 6.65 2.93
C ALA A 44 13.89 8.14 2.65
N VAL A 45 12.79 8.69 3.15
CA VAL A 45 12.48 10.11 3.09
C VAL A 45 12.50 10.74 4.49
N ARG A 46 12.39 12.05 4.59
CA ARG A 46 12.49 12.76 5.86
C ARG A 46 11.15 13.08 6.52
N HIS A 47 10.05 12.83 5.82
CA HIS A 47 8.69 13.06 6.30
C HIS A 47 7.73 12.13 5.55
N GLU A 48 6.74 11.59 6.22
CA GLU A 48 5.85 10.55 5.69
C GLU A 48 5.06 11.02 4.46
N ALA A 49 4.61 12.29 4.44
CA ALA A 49 3.99 12.87 3.24
C ALA A 49 4.93 12.79 2.02
N GLY A 50 6.24 12.97 2.23
CA GLY A 50 7.23 12.84 1.17
C GLY A 50 7.30 11.45 0.58
N GLY A 51 7.05 10.40 1.37
CA GLY A 51 6.97 9.02 0.87
C GLY A 51 5.78 8.83 -0.07
N VAL A 52 4.60 9.32 0.31
CA VAL A 52 3.40 9.25 -0.53
C VAL A 52 3.56 10.07 -1.80
N VAL A 53 4.09 11.30 -1.71
CA VAL A 53 4.37 12.15 -2.89
C VAL A 53 5.37 11.50 -3.83
N ALA A 54 6.41 10.84 -3.29
CA ALA A 54 7.40 10.15 -4.12
C ALA A 54 6.78 8.95 -4.85
N ALA A 55 5.93 8.16 -4.18
CA ALA A 55 5.21 7.05 -4.81
C ALA A 55 4.24 7.52 -5.90
N ASP A 56 3.51 8.62 -5.65
CA ASP A 56 2.65 9.28 -6.63
C ASP A 56 3.48 9.74 -7.86
N ALA A 57 4.55 10.49 -7.63
CA ALA A 57 5.42 10.97 -8.70
C ALA A 57 6.04 9.82 -9.49
N TYR A 58 6.45 8.73 -8.83
CA TYR A 58 6.98 7.54 -9.48
C TYR A 58 5.97 6.93 -10.45
N HIS A 59 4.71 6.77 -10.02
CA HIS A 59 3.64 6.27 -10.89
C HIS A 59 3.41 7.20 -12.10
N ARG A 60 3.30 8.51 -11.87
CA ARG A 60 3.09 9.51 -12.94
C ARG A 60 4.24 9.57 -13.94
N ALA A 61 5.45 9.28 -13.50
CA ALA A 61 6.63 9.21 -14.37
C ALA A 61 6.72 7.91 -15.19
N GLY A 62 5.71 7.03 -15.10
CA GLY A 62 5.68 5.75 -15.83
C GLY A 62 6.36 4.60 -15.10
N GLY A 63 6.64 4.74 -13.80
CA GLY A 63 7.26 3.70 -12.97
C GLY A 63 6.34 2.54 -12.55
N GLY A 64 5.09 2.53 -12.99
CA GLY A 64 4.15 1.48 -12.58
C GLY A 64 3.51 1.72 -11.21
N LEU A 65 3.02 0.67 -10.56
CA LEU A 65 2.53 0.74 -9.19
C LEU A 65 3.71 0.92 -8.23
N ALA A 66 3.60 1.88 -7.30
CA ALA A 66 4.56 2.06 -6.23
C ALA A 66 3.90 1.90 -4.86
N ALA A 67 4.72 1.72 -3.82
CA ALA A 67 4.24 1.76 -2.46
C ALA A 67 4.91 2.88 -1.67
N ALA A 68 4.15 3.41 -0.70
CA ALA A 68 4.70 4.22 0.38
C ALA A 68 4.61 3.46 1.69
N THR A 69 5.37 3.86 2.71
CA THR A 69 5.27 3.26 4.03
C THR A 69 5.47 4.27 5.14
N ALA A 70 4.73 4.08 6.23
CA ALA A 70 4.80 4.88 7.44
C ALA A 70 4.51 4.01 8.68
N THR A 71 4.85 4.50 9.85
CA THR A 71 4.40 3.88 11.10
C THR A 71 2.94 4.26 11.40
N TYR A 72 2.36 3.71 12.45
CA TYR A 72 1.02 4.02 12.96
C TYR A 72 0.96 5.42 13.61
N GLY A 73 -0.24 5.83 14.01
CA GLY A 73 -0.49 7.05 14.80
C GLY A 73 -0.07 8.31 14.05
N ALA A 74 0.80 9.12 14.65
CA ALA A 74 1.27 10.37 14.07
C ALA A 74 1.98 10.18 12.72
N GLY A 75 2.72 9.07 12.53
CA GLY A 75 3.34 8.75 11.24
C GLY A 75 2.29 8.56 10.15
N PHE A 76 1.22 7.83 10.44
CA PHE A 76 0.11 7.68 9.51
C PHE A 76 -0.58 9.03 9.23
N THR A 77 -0.90 9.83 10.26
CA THR A 77 -1.59 11.11 10.05
C THR A 77 -0.79 12.08 9.20
N ASN A 78 0.54 12.03 9.24
CA ASN A 78 1.41 12.83 8.38
C ASN A 78 1.28 12.47 6.89
N THR A 79 0.71 11.34 6.53
CA THR A 79 0.50 10.95 5.12
C THR A 79 -0.77 11.53 4.52
N LEU A 80 -1.73 11.97 5.35
CA LEU A 80 -3.12 12.23 4.91
C LEU A 80 -3.24 13.30 3.82
N THR A 81 -2.49 14.39 3.91
CA THR A 81 -2.54 15.44 2.88
C THR A 81 -2.12 14.90 1.51
N ALA A 82 -1.00 14.17 1.47
CA ALA A 82 -0.52 13.58 0.23
C ALA A 82 -1.42 12.44 -0.27
N LEU A 83 -2.02 11.68 0.66
CA LEU A 83 -2.97 10.62 0.34
C LEU A 83 -4.24 11.20 -0.29
N ALA A 84 -4.77 12.32 0.25
CA ALA A 84 -5.90 13.03 -0.31
C ALA A 84 -5.64 13.52 -1.74
N GLU A 85 -4.44 14.08 -1.98
CA GLU A 85 -4.02 14.51 -3.33
C GLU A 85 -3.97 13.32 -4.30
N ALA A 86 -3.37 12.20 -3.90
CA ALA A 86 -3.28 11.01 -4.74
C ALA A 86 -4.67 10.41 -5.06
N VAL A 87 -5.64 10.49 -4.12
CA VAL A 87 -7.04 10.13 -4.36
C VAL A 87 -7.66 11.04 -5.42
N GLN A 88 -7.54 12.38 -5.26
CA GLN A 88 -8.08 13.34 -6.21
C GLN A 88 -7.49 13.19 -7.61
N ALA A 89 -6.20 12.88 -7.66
CA ALA A 89 -5.46 12.70 -8.91
C ALA A 89 -5.64 11.31 -9.54
N GLN A 90 -6.40 10.43 -8.90
CA GLN A 90 -6.63 9.05 -9.34
C GLN A 90 -5.32 8.26 -9.58
N VAL A 91 -4.39 8.39 -8.65
CA VAL A 91 -3.10 7.68 -8.70
C VAL A 91 -3.16 6.42 -7.86
N PRO A 92 -3.02 5.23 -8.46
CA PRO A 92 -2.93 3.99 -7.71
C PRO A 92 -1.59 3.92 -6.97
N LEU A 93 -1.65 3.69 -5.67
CA LEU A 93 -0.50 3.34 -4.84
C LEU A 93 -0.96 2.51 -3.63
N VAL A 94 -0.03 1.80 -3.00
CA VAL A 94 -0.28 1.08 -1.76
C VAL A 94 0.50 1.74 -0.63
N LEU A 95 -0.21 2.24 0.38
CA LEU A 95 0.41 2.76 1.61
C LEU A 95 0.44 1.65 2.67
N VAL A 96 1.61 1.06 2.89
CA VAL A 96 1.80 0.04 3.94
C VAL A 96 2.09 0.72 5.26
N VAL A 97 1.28 0.43 6.28
CA VAL A 97 1.40 1.07 7.60
C VAL A 97 1.31 0.04 8.73
N GLY A 98 1.93 0.35 9.86
CA GLY A 98 1.57 -0.32 11.10
C GLY A 98 0.17 0.12 11.55
N ASP A 99 -0.47 -0.70 12.40
CA ASP A 99 -1.79 -0.41 12.94
C ASP A 99 -1.84 -0.70 14.44
N GLU A 100 -2.95 -0.32 15.07
CA GLU A 100 -3.21 -0.68 16.47
C GLU A 100 -3.19 -2.20 16.65
N PRO A 101 -2.85 -2.69 17.86
CA PRO A 101 -2.94 -4.12 18.15
C PRO A 101 -4.37 -4.63 18.05
N THR A 102 -4.53 -5.90 17.71
CA THR A 102 -5.87 -6.56 17.67
C THR A 102 -6.56 -6.59 19.03
N SER A 103 -5.83 -6.37 20.11
CA SER A 103 -6.35 -6.24 21.49
C SER A 103 -6.96 -4.88 21.81
N GLY A 104 -6.87 -3.93 20.91
CA GLY A 104 -7.40 -2.57 21.03
C GLY A 104 -6.32 -1.49 21.03
N PRO A 105 -6.75 -0.21 20.88
CA PRO A 105 -5.85 0.91 20.67
C PRO A 105 -5.02 1.25 21.92
N ARG A 106 -3.79 1.68 21.67
CA ARG A 106 -2.89 2.27 22.67
C ARG A 106 -3.12 3.79 22.73
N SER A 107 -2.55 4.47 23.70
CA SER A 107 -2.77 5.91 23.90
C SER A 107 -2.29 6.81 22.74
N TRP A 108 -1.44 6.31 21.87
CA TRP A 108 -0.91 7.03 20.70
C TRP A 108 -1.47 6.52 19.36
N ASP A 109 -2.35 5.53 19.40
CA ASP A 109 -3.04 5.08 18.20
C ASP A 109 -4.17 6.06 17.84
N VAL A 110 -4.51 6.08 16.58
CA VAL A 110 -5.59 6.89 16.01
C VAL A 110 -6.49 5.98 15.17
N ASP A 111 -7.74 6.35 14.97
CA ASP A 111 -8.62 5.61 14.07
C ASP A 111 -8.16 5.82 12.60
N GLN A 112 -7.19 4.99 12.18
CA GLN A 112 -6.59 5.05 10.85
C GLN A 112 -7.60 4.72 9.75
N ILE A 113 -8.57 3.84 10.04
CA ILE A 113 -9.62 3.46 9.07
C ILE A 113 -10.53 4.66 8.79
N ALA A 114 -10.99 5.33 9.85
CA ALA A 114 -11.83 6.52 9.69
C ALA A 114 -11.09 7.65 8.96
N LEU A 115 -9.82 7.90 9.31
CA LEU A 115 -9.00 8.93 8.68
C LEU A 115 -8.71 8.63 7.21
N ALA A 116 -8.36 7.39 6.86
CA ALA A 116 -8.16 6.97 5.47
C ALA A 116 -9.46 7.14 4.66
N SER A 117 -10.58 6.70 5.22
CA SER A 117 -11.90 6.81 4.60
C SER A 117 -12.30 8.27 4.37
N ALA A 118 -12.01 9.16 5.32
CA ALA A 118 -12.33 10.58 5.21
C ALA A 118 -11.61 11.27 4.04
N VAL A 119 -10.44 10.80 3.64
CA VAL A 119 -9.72 11.30 2.45
C VAL A 119 -9.99 10.50 1.19
N GLY A 120 -10.85 9.46 1.25
CA GLY A 120 -11.26 8.65 0.10
C GLY A 120 -10.38 7.43 -0.19
N ALA A 121 -9.45 7.09 0.69
CA ALA A 121 -8.67 5.86 0.60
C ALA A 121 -9.33 4.72 1.37
N ARG A 122 -9.17 3.48 0.89
CA ARG A 122 -9.70 2.29 1.56
C ARG A 122 -8.61 1.55 2.31
N THR A 123 -8.90 1.16 3.56
CA THR A 123 -8.00 0.36 4.39
C THR A 123 -8.32 -1.12 4.27
N TYR A 124 -7.26 -1.92 4.18
CA TYR A 124 -7.24 -3.37 4.26
C TYR A 124 -6.33 -3.78 5.41
N THR A 125 -6.90 -4.34 6.46
CA THR A 125 -6.14 -4.80 7.63
C THR A 125 -5.81 -6.28 7.47
N VAL A 126 -4.54 -6.64 7.55
CA VAL A 126 -4.10 -8.03 7.43
C VAL A 126 -4.33 -8.80 8.72
N GLY A 127 -4.77 -10.03 8.59
CA GLY A 127 -4.85 -10.99 9.68
C GLY A 127 -3.64 -11.94 9.69
N ARG A 128 -3.68 -12.91 10.59
CA ARG A 128 -2.61 -13.88 10.79
C ARG A 128 -2.46 -14.87 9.63
N THR A 129 -3.54 -15.16 8.92
CA THR A 129 -3.60 -16.24 7.91
C THR A 129 -3.91 -15.75 6.50
N ASP A 130 -4.29 -14.49 6.34
CA ASP A 130 -4.78 -13.90 5.08
C ASP A 130 -3.90 -12.79 4.51
N ALA A 131 -2.74 -12.53 5.12
CA ALA A 131 -1.88 -11.39 4.77
C ALA A 131 -1.56 -11.31 3.27
N ALA A 132 -1.23 -12.43 2.63
CA ALA A 132 -0.96 -12.48 1.21
C ALA A 132 -2.21 -12.18 0.37
N ALA A 133 -3.36 -12.78 0.70
CA ALA A 133 -4.62 -12.55 -0.01
C ALA A 133 -5.10 -11.10 0.15
N THR A 134 -5.04 -10.57 1.36
CA THR A 134 -5.40 -9.16 1.65
C THR A 134 -4.50 -8.19 0.89
N THR A 135 -3.19 -8.51 0.76
CA THR A 135 -2.26 -7.70 -0.03
C THR A 135 -2.65 -7.68 -1.51
N VAL A 136 -3.00 -8.83 -2.10
CA VAL A 136 -3.48 -8.89 -3.51
C VAL A 136 -4.75 -8.07 -3.68
N ILE A 137 -5.71 -8.18 -2.75
CA ILE A 137 -6.96 -7.42 -2.79
C ILE A 137 -6.70 -5.90 -2.73
N ALA A 138 -5.76 -5.47 -1.89
CA ALA A 138 -5.38 -4.05 -1.80
C ALA A 138 -4.77 -3.55 -3.12
N VAL A 139 -3.88 -4.34 -3.74
CA VAL A 139 -3.28 -4.03 -5.05
C VAL A 139 -4.36 -3.99 -6.14
N GLU A 140 -5.23 -5.02 -6.20
CA GLU A 140 -6.32 -5.08 -7.17
C GLU A 140 -7.25 -3.88 -7.07
N HIS A 141 -7.60 -3.49 -5.84
CA HIS A 141 -8.42 -2.30 -5.60
C HIS A 141 -7.72 -1.02 -6.09
N ALA A 142 -6.45 -0.83 -5.72
CA ALA A 142 -5.70 0.36 -6.13
C ALA A 142 -5.66 0.50 -7.66
N LEU A 143 -5.36 -0.58 -8.36
CA LEU A 143 -5.25 -0.58 -9.82
C LEU A 143 -6.60 -0.45 -10.52
N THR A 144 -7.64 -1.15 -10.03
CA THR A 144 -8.98 -1.17 -10.64
C THR A 144 -9.66 0.19 -10.54
N TYR A 145 -9.62 0.79 -9.35
CA TYR A 145 -10.31 2.05 -9.09
C TYR A 145 -9.41 3.28 -9.25
N ARG A 146 -8.12 3.05 -9.49
CA ARG A 146 -7.12 4.11 -9.64
C ARG A 146 -7.10 5.06 -8.43
N VAL A 147 -7.03 4.47 -7.24
CA VAL A 147 -6.99 5.21 -5.97
C VAL A 147 -5.97 4.60 -5.03
N PRO A 148 -5.41 5.37 -4.09
CA PRO A 148 -4.60 4.80 -3.03
C PRO A 148 -5.36 3.80 -2.18
N THR A 149 -4.67 2.74 -1.75
CA THR A 149 -5.13 1.85 -0.69
C THR A 149 -4.18 1.89 0.50
N VAL A 150 -4.72 1.71 1.69
CA VAL A 150 -3.94 1.55 2.92
C VAL A 150 -3.91 0.07 3.28
N LEU A 151 -2.72 -0.50 3.38
CA LEU A 151 -2.51 -1.89 3.82
C LEU A 151 -1.96 -1.85 5.26
N ALA A 152 -2.83 -2.14 6.21
CA ALA A 152 -2.55 -1.98 7.63
C ALA A 152 -2.10 -3.30 8.26
N ILE A 153 -0.98 -3.28 9.00
CA ILE A 153 -0.41 -4.44 9.67
C ILE A 153 -0.53 -4.22 11.19
N PRO A 154 -1.46 -4.90 11.89
CA PRO A 154 -1.59 -4.76 13.33
C PRO A 154 -0.29 -5.13 14.04
N TYR A 155 0.07 -4.34 15.05
CA TYR A 155 1.37 -4.41 15.70
C TYR A 155 1.68 -5.80 16.30
N ASP A 156 0.70 -6.42 16.93
CA ASP A 156 0.82 -7.75 17.55
C ASP A 156 0.76 -8.91 16.54
N VAL A 157 0.38 -8.63 15.30
CA VAL A 157 0.31 -9.61 14.21
C VAL A 157 1.58 -9.59 13.36
N ALA A 158 2.27 -8.46 13.28
CA ALA A 158 3.39 -8.22 12.36
C ALA A 158 4.51 -9.28 12.41
N THR A 159 4.82 -9.80 13.60
CA THR A 159 5.89 -10.79 13.85
C THR A 159 5.40 -12.22 14.00
N VAL A 160 4.10 -12.45 13.89
CA VAL A 160 3.54 -13.81 14.01
C VAL A 160 4.02 -14.67 12.85
N GLU A 161 4.50 -15.87 13.16
CA GLU A 161 4.85 -16.85 12.15
C GLU A 161 3.60 -17.30 11.37
N ALA A 162 3.66 -17.21 10.06
CA ALA A 162 2.54 -17.47 9.17
C ALA A 162 2.78 -18.67 8.21
N GLY A 163 3.89 -19.37 8.40
CA GLY A 163 4.27 -20.48 7.53
C GLY A 163 4.85 -20.04 6.18
N PRO A 164 4.95 -20.94 5.20
CA PRO A 164 5.43 -20.60 3.87
C PRO A 164 4.57 -19.53 3.22
N VAL A 165 5.19 -18.61 2.48
CA VAL A 165 4.44 -17.61 1.70
C VAL A 165 3.56 -18.35 0.68
N PRO A 166 2.23 -18.19 0.71
CA PRO A 166 1.37 -18.89 -0.22
C PRO A 166 1.52 -18.34 -1.63
N SER A 167 1.30 -19.18 -2.63
CA SER A 167 1.08 -18.70 -3.98
C SER A 167 -0.26 -17.96 -4.02
N THR A 168 -0.26 -16.76 -4.56
CA THR A 168 -1.48 -15.95 -4.76
C THR A 168 -1.82 -15.87 -6.23
N THR A 169 -3.10 -15.69 -6.53
CA THR A 169 -3.54 -15.33 -7.87
C THR A 169 -3.11 -13.91 -8.22
N GLU A 170 -2.88 -13.64 -9.49
CA GLU A 170 -2.67 -12.27 -9.95
C GLU A 170 -3.94 -11.43 -9.74
N PRO A 171 -3.80 -10.09 -9.52
CA PRO A 171 -4.93 -9.18 -9.44
C PRO A 171 -5.84 -9.27 -10.67
N ARG A 172 -7.14 -9.31 -10.45
CA ARG A 172 -8.13 -9.33 -11.53
C ARG A 172 -8.43 -7.90 -11.97
N LEU A 173 -7.68 -7.42 -12.93
CA LEU A 173 -7.90 -6.09 -13.47
C LEU A 173 -9.02 -6.12 -14.52
N PRO A 174 -9.86 -5.07 -14.59
CA PRO A 174 -10.81 -4.94 -15.68
C PRO A 174 -10.07 -4.83 -17.01
N GLU A 175 -10.62 -5.45 -18.06
CA GLU A 175 -10.05 -5.28 -19.38
C GLU A 175 -10.15 -3.79 -19.80
N PRO A 176 -9.11 -3.23 -20.41
CA PRO A 176 -9.16 -1.90 -20.97
C PRO A 176 -10.34 -1.82 -21.96
N LEU A 177 -11.22 -0.84 -21.78
CA LEU A 177 -12.25 -0.57 -22.77
C LEU A 177 -11.56 -0.27 -24.10
N ALA A 178 -11.87 -1.05 -25.14
CA ALA A 178 -11.42 -0.73 -26.48
C ALA A 178 -11.90 0.69 -26.84
N PRO A 179 -11.02 1.55 -27.40
CA PRO A 179 -11.48 2.85 -27.86
C PRO A 179 -12.61 2.64 -28.85
N VAL A 180 -13.76 3.26 -28.57
CA VAL A 180 -14.91 3.20 -29.49
C VAL A 180 -14.49 3.93 -30.76
N GLY A 181 -14.22 3.19 -31.83
CA GLY A 181 -13.61 3.67 -33.08
C GLY A 181 -14.32 4.83 -33.76
N ALA A 182 -15.54 5.17 -33.34
CA ALA A 182 -16.29 6.34 -33.85
C ALA A 182 -15.74 7.69 -33.33
N PHE A 183 -14.95 7.73 -32.29
CA PHE A 183 -14.37 8.98 -31.77
C PHE A 183 -12.97 9.30 -32.31
N ALA A 184 -12.29 8.33 -32.93
CA ALA A 184 -10.94 8.55 -33.44
C ALA A 184 -10.88 9.31 -34.77
N GLU A 185 -11.93 9.28 -35.57
CA GLU A 185 -11.93 9.87 -36.92
C GLU A 185 -12.75 11.16 -37.09
N GLY A 186 -13.58 11.53 -36.11
CA GLY A 186 -14.56 12.61 -36.26
C GLY A 186 -14.26 13.93 -35.54
N SER A 187 -13.34 13.98 -34.61
CA SER A 187 -13.15 15.14 -33.74
C SER A 187 -11.95 16.06 -34.05
N LEU A 188 -11.31 15.88 -35.21
CA LEU A 188 -10.22 16.75 -35.71
C LEU A 188 -10.53 17.35 -37.09
N ARG A 189 -11.79 17.72 -37.33
CA ARG A 189 -12.15 18.58 -38.48
C ARG A 189 -12.88 19.80 -38.01
#